data_0659ebcdceebac68b91afd7cad84cc83
#
_entry.id   0659ebcdceebac68b91afd7cad84cc83
#
_cell.length_a   1.000
_cell.length_b   1.000
_cell.length_c   1.000
_cell.angle_alpha   90.00
_cell.angle_beta   90.00
_cell.angle_gamma   90.00
#
_symmetry.space_group_name_H-M   'P 1'
#
loop_
_entity.id
_entity.type
_entity.pdbx_description
1 polymer ?
#
loop_
_entity_poly.entity_id
_entity_poly.type
_entity_poly.pdbx_seq_one_letter_code
_entity_poly.pdbx_strand_id
1 'polypeptide(L)'
;RKIKKFCLALKDNQGNQSCISTGSTTQLPVPDNSCDYIFTDPPFGANLNYSELSFLWESWIGVTTNNGFEAIINPSMGKALPEYQELMTRCFSEYYRVLKPNRWMTVEFHNSKNAVWNAIQEALQKAGFIVADVRTLDKQGSSFKQITASTAVKQDLVISVYKPKDSFRKDFISKAGSGETAWAFVRQHLSNVPVVVDGNQDGKIDILAERQAYLLFDRMVAYHFMQGIPVPLDSADFYRGLDEKFLKRDTMYFLPDQINEYDAARMRMDIEPMQYALFVTNEKSAISWLYQQLSEEYGGPQTYAQLQPKFMQEVKAVDRYEEIPELQVILEENFLQDEEGR
;
A
#
# COMPACT_ATOMS: atom_id res chain seq x y z
N ARG A 1 23.52 6.15 -24.59
CA ARG A 1 22.25 6.86 -24.80
C ARG A 1 21.65 7.33 -23.46
N LYS A 2 21.63 6.49 -22.39
CA LYS A 2 21.11 6.85 -21.04
C LYS A 2 21.97 7.96 -20.39
N ILE A 3 23.30 7.84 -20.42
CA ILE A 3 24.23 8.84 -19.84
C ILE A 3 24.03 10.22 -20.50
N LYS A 4 23.84 10.28 -21.83
CA LYS A 4 23.60 11.55 -22.52
C LYS A 4 22.29 12.23 -22.09
N LYS A 5 21.20 11.44 -21.85
CA LYS A 5 19.94 11.96 -21.33
C LYS A 5 20.10 12.47 -19.89
N PHE A 6 20.84 11.75 -19.05
CA PHE A 6 21.16 12.15 -17.69
C PHE A 6 21.96 13.47 -17.66
N CYS A 7 23.02 13.59 -18.47
CA CYS A 7 23.81 14.82 -18.59
C CYS A 7 23.00 16.01 -19.11
N LEU A 8 22.01 15.77 -19.99
CA LEU A 8 21.12 16.84 -20.46
C LEU A 8 20.17 17.29 -19.35
N ALA A 9 19.59 16.38 -18.59
CA ALA A 9 18.75 16.71 -17.45
C ALA A 9 19.51 17.48 -16.36
N LEU A 10 20.80 17.19 -16.15
CA LEU A 10 21.65 17.93 -15.22
C LEU A 10 22.00 19.35 -15.69
N LYS A 11 22.05 19.60 -17.00
CA LYS A 11 22.36 20.92 -17.56
C LYS A 11 21.29 21.97 -17.28
N ASP A 12 20.02 21.54 -17.18
CA ASP A 12 18.90 22.42 -16.89
C ASP A 12 18.77 22.74 -15.40
N ASN A 13 19.54 22.05 -14.54
CA ASN A 13 19.53 22.23 -13.10
C ASN A 13 20.59 23.29 -12.72
N GLN A 14 20.19 24.56 -12.76
CA GLN A 14 21.03 25.67 -12.31
C GLN A 14 21.10 25.70 -10.78
N GLY A 15 21.99 24.93 -10.19
CA GLY A 15 22.30 25.14 -8.79
C GLY A 15 22.88 23.90 -8.09
N ASN A 16 23.91 24.12 -7.30
CA ASN A 16 24.51 23.19 -6.33
C ASN A 16 23.53 22.86 -5.16
N GLN A 17 22.35 22.32 -5.48
CA GLN A 17 21.29 22.04 -4.47
C GLN A 17 21.12 20.55 -4.19
N SER A 18 21.99 19.70 -4.72
CA SER A 18 21.96 18.26 -4.45
C SER A 18 23.10 17.87 -3.53
N CYS A 19 22.79 17.10 -2.49
CA CYS A 19 23.76 16.47 -1.60
C CYS A 19 23.65 14.95 -1.73
N ILE A 20 24.78 14.30 -1.99
CA ILE A 20 24.85 12.82 -2.06
C ILE A 20 25.65 12.36 -0.85
N SER A 21 25.04 11.49 -0.03
CA SER A 21 25.72 10.88 1.11
C SER A 21 25.47 9.37 1.14
N THR A 22 26.41 8.64 1.74
CA THR A 22 26.28 7.20 2.00
C THR A 22 26.26 6.99 3.50
N GLY A 23 25.29 6.23 4.00
CA GLY A 23 25.15 5.97 5.42
C GLY A 23 24.05 4.97 5.72
N SER A 24 23.83 4.68 6.99
CA SER A 24 22.74 3.83 7.42
C SER A 24 21.42 4.61 7.44
N THR A 25 20.39 4.05 6.81
CA THR A 25 19.04 4.63 6.85
C THR A 25 18.40 4.54 8.24
N THR A 26 18.94 3.72 9.14
CA THR A 26 18.46 3.67 10.54
C THR A 26 18.88 4.87 11.37
N GLN A 27 19.73 5.75 10.81
CA GLN A 27 20.19 6.99 11.47
C GLN A 27 20.60 7.99 10.39
N LEU A 28 19.66 8.83 9.96
CA LEU A 28 19.92 9.83 8.93
C LEU A 28 20.50 11.13 9.53
N PRO A 29 21.57 11.69 8.94
CA PRO A 29 22.14 12.97 9.37
C PRO A 29 21.28 14.15 8.84
N VAL A 30 19.98 14.07 9.04
CA VAL A 30 18.98 15.02 8.55
C VAL A 30 18.14 15.48 9.74
N PRO A 31 17.88 16.79 9.91
CA PRO A 31 17.05 17.29 11.01
C PRO A 31 15.61 16.74 10.98
N ASP A 32 14.95 16.72 12.15
CA ASP A 32 13.55 16.36 12.27
C ASP A 32 12.67 17.30 11.44
N ASN A 33 11.64 16.76 10.80
CA ASN A 33 10.64 17.54 10.06
C ASN A 33 11.24 18.52 9.03
N SER A 34 12.29 18.09 8.32
CA SER A 34 13.00 18.94 7.33
C SER A 34 12.73 18.56 5.88
N CYS A 35 12.32 17.32 5.62
CA CYS A 35 12.05 16.81 4.28
C CYS A 35 10.60 17.07 3.85
N ASP A 36 10.40 17.55 2.63
CA ASP A 36 9.07 17.76 2.05
C ASP A 36 8.51 16.52 1.36
N TYR A 37 9.38 15.62 0.89
CA TYR A 37 9.00 14.38 0.23
C TYR A 37 10.12 13.36 0.32
N ILE A 38 9.76 12.07 0.40
CA ILE A 38 10.70 10.95 0.37
C ILE A 38 10.26 9.98 -0.72
N PHE A 39 11.20 9.58 -1.57
CA PHE A 39 11.07 8.43 -2.46
C PHE A 39 12.11 7.40 -2.05
N THR A 40 11.71 6.15 -1.88
CA THR A 40 12.62 5.07 -1.46
C THR A 40 12.32 3.78 -2.21
N ASP A 41 13.40 3.08 -2.57
CA ASP A 41 13.42 1.73 -3.12
C ASP A 41 14.23 0.86 -2.14
N PRO A 42 13.57 0.29 -1.11
CA PRO A 42 14.26 -0.46 -0.07
C PRO A 42 14.63 -1.88 -0.54
N PRO A 43 15.51 -2.59 0.19
CA PRO A 43 15.79 -3.99 -0.10
C PRO A 43 14.54 -4.87 -0.06
N PHE A 44 14.37 -5.75 -1.06
CA PHE A 44 13.18 -6.57 -1.26
C PHE A 44 13.16 -7.90 -0.48
N GLY A 45 13.86 -8.00 0.62
CA GLY A 45 13.94 -9.21 1.45
C GLY A 45 14.94 -10.24 0.90
N ALA A 46 14.49 -11.42 0.49
CA ALA A 46 15.35 -12.54 0.09
C ALA A 46 15.81 -12.52 -1.39
N ASN A 47 15.46 -11.48 -2.16
CA ASN A 47 15.70 -11.49 -3.61
C ASN A 47 17.17 -11.29 -3.98
N LEU A 48 17.87 -10.41 -3.27
CA LEU A 48 19.26 -10.02 -3.55
C LEU A 48 20.02 -9.80 -2.23
N ASN A 49 21.28 -10.23 -2.19
CA ASN A 49 22.24 -9.83 -1.18
C ASN A 49 23.03 -8.64 -1.73
N TYR A 50 22.66 -7.43 -1.36
CA TYR A 50 23.21 -6.20 -1.96
C TYR A 50 24.67 -6.01 -1.64
N SER A 51 25.13 -6.40 -0.43
CA SER A 51 26.54 -6.38 -0.05
C SER A 51 27.40 -7.29 -0.93
N GLU A 52 26.90 -8.45 -1.34
CA GLU A 52 27.60 -9.34 -2.26
C GLU A 52 27.73 -8.74 -3.67
N LEU A 53 26.70 -8.05 -4.15
CA LEU A 53 26.74 -7.35 -5.43
C LEU A 53 27.69 -6.16 -5.40
N SER A 54 27.75 -5.44 -4.28
CA SER A 54 28.61 -4.28 -4.10
C SER A 54 30.08 -4.68 -3.90
N PHE A 55 30.35 -5.89 -3.42
CA PHE A 55 31.69 -6.37 -3.06
C PHE A 55 32.70 -6.23 -4.20
N LEU A 56 32.29 -6.46 -5.45
CA LEU A 56 33.16 -6.31 -6.61
C LEU A 56 33.70 -4.86 -6.72
N TRP A 57 32.83 -3.88 -6.56
CA TRP A 57 33.19 -2.46 -6.63
C TRP A 57 33.96 -2.02 -5.38
N GLU A 58 33.53 -2.48 -4.21
CA GLU A 58 34.15 -2.19 -2.94
C GLU A 58 35.59 -2.69 -2.86
N SER A 59 35.86 -3.87 -3.43
CA SER A 59 37.24 -4.41 -3.50
C SER A 59 38.17 -3.54 -4.35
N TRP A 60 37.66 -2.85 -5.36
CA TRP A 60 38.46 -1.93 -6.18
C TRP A 60 38.79 -0.63 -5.45
N ILE A 61 37.89 -0.15 -4.61
CA ILE A 61 38.06 1.12 -3.87
C ILE A 61 38.60 0.89 -2.44
N GLY A 62 38.84 -0.36 -2.06
CA GLY A 62 39.46 -0.71 -0.77
C GLY A 62 38.52 -0.47 0.43
N VAL A 63 37.23 -0.61 0.28
CA VAL A 63 36.21 -0.50 1.35
C VAL A 63 35.41 -1.79 1.43
N THR A 64 34.71 -1.98 2.56
CA THR A 64 33.80 -3.12 2.75
C THR A 64 32.55 -2.68 3.48
N THR A 65 31.39 -3.04 2.95
CA THR A 65 30.10 -2.80 3.64
C THR A 65 29.96 -3.77 4.81
N ASN A 66 29.57 -3.24 5.97
CA ASN A 66 29.16 -4.08 7.10
C ASN A 66 27.79 -4.70 6.84
N ASN A 67 27.77 -5.93 6.32
CA ASN A 67 26.54 -6.65 5.99
C ASN A 67 25.74 -7.13 7.20
N GLY A 68 26.28 -7.01 8.41
CA GLY A 68 25.58 -7.33 9.67
C GLY A 68 24.29 -6.52 9.83
N PHE A 69 24.24 -5.28 9.32
CA PHE A 69 23.08 -4.38 9.39
C PHE A 69 22.29 -4.27 8.07
N GLU A 70 22.61 -5.10 7.10
CA GLU A 70 21.89 -5.14 5.84
C GLU A 70 20.46 -5.69 6.05
N ALA A 71 19.43 -4.97 5.57
CA ALA A 71 18.03 -5.34 5.71
C ALA A 71 17.64 -6.37 4.64
N ILE A 72 18.07 -7.60 4.81
CA ILE A 72 17.78 -8.75 3.94
C ILE A 72 17.26 -9.94 4.74
N ILE A 73 16.60 -10.86 4.07
CA ILE A 73 16.28 -12.19 4.60
C ILE A 73 17.33 -13.16 4.09
N ASN A 74 18.21 -13.62 4.99
CA ASN A 74 19.27 -14.56 4.67
C ASN A 74 19.48 -15.54 5.85
N PRO A 75 18.92 -16.76 5.77
CA PRO A 75 19.01 -17.75 6.84
C PRO A 75 20.46 -18.12 7.22
N SER A 76 21.38 -18.11 6.25
CA SER A 76 22.80 -18.43 6.52
C SER A 76 23.50 -17.38 7.39
N MET A 77 22.95 -16.16 7.45
CA MET A 77 23.39 -15.07 8.29
C MET A 77 22.55 -14.91 9.58
N GLY A 78 21.65 -15.84 9.85
CA GLY A 78 20.71 -15.77 10.97
C GLY A 78 19.66 -14.65 10.82
N LYS A 79 19.40 -14.18 9.60
CA LYS A 79 18.41 -13.13 9.31
C LYS A 79 17.15 -13.74 8.72
N ALA A 80 16.12 -13.84 9.54
CA ALA A 80 14.79 -14.27 9.12
C ALA A 80 13.86 -13.05 8.82
N LEU A 81 12.59 -13.29 8.59
CA LEU A 81 11.61 -12.26 8.32
C LEU A 81 11.43 -11.25 9.48
N PRO A 82 11.43 -11.67 10.77
CA PRO A 82 11.31 -10.73 11.88
C PRO A 82 12.47 -9.72 11.95
N GLU A 83 13.73 -10.17 11.75
CA GLU A 83 14.90 -9.29 11.76
C GLU A 83 14.87 -8.29 10.60
N TYR A 84 14.43 -8.75 9.42
CA TYR A 84 14.20 -7.88 8.27
C TYR A 84 13.13 -6.84 8.58
N GLN A 85 11.98 -7.23 9.13
CA GLN A 85 10.89 -6.35 9.51
C GLN A 85 11.32 -5.32 10.55
N GLU A 86 12.11 -5.72 11.55
CA GLU A 86 12.61 -4.80 12.56
C GLU A 86 13.52 -3.74 11.97
N LEU A 87 14.48 -4.13 11.12
CA LEU A 87 15.37 -3.20 10.42
C LEU A 87 14.58 -2.24 9.52
N MET A 88 13.60 -2.74 8.79
CA MET A 88 12.72 -1.89 7.95
C MET A 88 11.90 -0.92 8.81
N THR A 89 11.39 -1.36 9.97
CA THR A 89 10.69 -0.48 10.92
C THR A 89 11.58 0.65 11.39
N ARG A 90 12.84 0.38 11.72
CA ARG A 90 13.82 1.40 12.13
C ARG A 90 14.11 2.39 11.01
N CYS A 91 14.28 1.91 9.78
CA CYS A 91 14.48 2.78 8.62
C CYS A 91 13.26 3.68 8.38
N PHE A 92 12.05 3.12 8.40
CA PHE A 92 10.83 3.89 8.22
C PHE A 92 10.57 4.87 9.39
N SER A 93 10.99 4.52 10.61
CA SER A 93 10.92 5.45 11.74
C SER A 93 11.82 6.68 11.55
N GLU A 94 13.02 6.49 10.96
CA GLU A 94 13.89 7.61 10.59
C GLU A 94 13.29 8.46 9.45
N TYR A 95 12.69 7.83 8.44
CA TYR A 95 11.97 8.55 7.41
C TYR A 95 10.79 9.33 8.00
N TYR A 96 10.05 8.74 8.94
CA TYR A 96 8.98 9.44 9.64
C TYR A 96 9.49 10.65 10.45
N ARG A 97 10.64 10.50 11.13
CA ARG A 97 11.27 11.57 11.90
C ARG A 97 11.62 12.76 11.01
N VAL A 98 12.29 12.53 9.88
CA VAL A 98 12.78 13.60 9.01
C VAL A 98 11.70 14.19 8.09
N LEU A 99 10.66 13.46 7.78
CA LEU A 99 9.55 13.95 6.96
C LEU A 99 8.70 14.95 7.73
N LYS A 100 8.37 16.08 7.11
CA LYS A 100 7.44 17.07 7.70
C LYS A 100 6.05 16.50 7.89
N PRO A 101 5.28 16.92 8.92
CA PRO A 101 3.87 16.59 9.06
C PRO A 101 3.07 16.98 7.80
N ASN A 102 2.07 16.18 7.45
CA ASN A 102 1.24 16.33 6.26
C ASN A 102 2.03 16.25 4.94
N ARG A 103 3.12 15.48 4.94
CA ARG A 103 3.94 15.21 3.75
C ARG A 103 3.96 13.72 3.45
N TRP A 104 4.43 13.38 2.27
CA TRP A 104 4.28 12.09 1.63
C TRP A 104 5.61 11.36 1.48
N MET A 105 5.52 10.05 1.55
CA MET A 105 6.60 9.15 1.13
C MET A 105 6.03 8.14 0.13
N THR A 106 6.82 7.86 -0.90
CA THR A 106 6.55 6.77 -1.85
C THR A 106 7.59 5.69 -1.68
N VAL A 107 7.11 4.45 -1.56
CA VAL A 107 7.94 3.25 -1.45
C VAL A 107 7.70 2.40 -2.69
N GLU A 108 8.72 2.19 -3.51
CA GLU A 108 8.70 1.17 -4.57
C GLU A 108 9.11 -0.17 -3.93
N PHE A 109 8.34 -1.22 -4.17
CA PHE A 109 8.62 -2.51 -3.54
C PHE A 109 8.24 -3.68 -4.44
N HIS A 110 9.11 -4.70 -4.49
CA HIS A 110 8.91 -5.90 -5.28
C HIS A 110 9.21 -7.17 -4.47
N ASN A 111 8.20 -7.98 -4.21
CA ASN A 111 8.39 -9.32 -3.68
C ASN A 111 7.20 -10.22 -4.06
N SER A 112 7.48 -11.52 -4.28
CA SER A 112 6.45 -12.51 -4.61
C SER A 112 5.81 -13.19 -3.39
N LYS A 113 6.32 -12.89 -2.17
CA LYS A 113 5.84 -13.52 -0.93
C LYS A 113 4.97 -12.56 -0.14
N ASN A 114 3.74 -12.97 0.16
CA ASN A 114 2.80 -12.20 0.96
C ASN A 114 3.34 -11.86 2.36
N ALA A 115 4.04 -12.81 3.01
CA ALA A 115 4.62 -12.56 4.32
C ALA A 115 5.61 -11.38 4.34
N VAL A 116 6.38 -11.18 3.27
CA VAL A 116 7.30 -10.03 3.15
C VAL A 116 6.51 -8.74 2.91
N TRP A 117 5.44 -8.82 2.15
CA TRP A 117 4.49 -7.73 1.95
C TRP A 117 3.89 -7.23 3.26
N ASN A 118 3.32 -8.16 4.03
CA ASN A 118 2.72 -7.85 5.31
C ASN A 118 3.76 -7.23 6.25
N ALA A 119 5.00 -7.76 6.26
CA ALA A 119 6.09 -7.21 7.05
C ALA A 119 6.40 -5.73 6.70
N ILE A 120 6.39 -5.36 5.42
CA ILE A 120 6.60 -3.97 4.98
C ILE A 120 5.43 -3.08 5.40
N GLN A 121 4.19 -3.52 5.20
CA GLN A 121 3.01 -2.76 5.62
C GLN A 121 3.00 -2.52 7.13
N GLU A 122 3.27 -3.56 7.93
CA GLU A 122 3.37 -3.43 9.38
C GLU A 122 4.53 -2.52 9.80
N ALA A 123 5.67 -2.59 9.12
CA ALA A 123 6.82 -1.72 9.41
C ALA A 123 6.48 -0.24 9.16
N LEU A 124 5.76 0.07 8.07
CA LEU A 124 5.27 1.41 7.78
C LEU A 124 4.28 1.90 8.84
N GLN A 125 3.34 1.05 9.22
CA GLN A 125 2.36 1.36 10.27
C GLN A 125 3.05 1.59 11.63
N LYS A 126 3.93 0.68 12.05
CA LYS A 126 4.69 0.81 13.31
C LYS A 126 5.54 2.08 13.35
N ALA A 127 6.05 2.55 12.23
CA ALA A 127 6.76 3.81 12.11
C ALA A 127 5.84 5.04 12.25
N GLY A 128 4.51 4.88 12.11
CA GLY A 128 3.52 5.94 12.24
C GLY A 128 2.92 6.45 10.93
N PHE A 129 3.29 5.88 9.79
CA PHE A 129 2.73 6.24 8.50
C PHE A 129 1.31 5.70 8.31
N ILE A 130 0.52 6.44 7.54
CA ILE A 130 -0.81 5.99 7.07
C ILE A 130 -0.68 5.69 5.58
N VAL A 131 -1.06 4.47 5.18
CA VAL A 131 -1.11 4.07 3.77
C VAL A 131 -2.30 4.76 3.11
N ALA A 132 -2.08 5.40 1.98
CA ALA A 132 -3.09 6.16 1.25
C ALA A 132 -3.35 5.62 -0.16
N ASP A 133 -2.42 4.85 -0.71
CA ASP A 133 -2.58 4.26 -2.03
C ASP A 133 -1.55 3.14 -2.24
N VAL A 134 -1.95 2.09 -2.95
CA VAL A 134 -1.07 1.01 -3.39
C VAL A 134 -1.37 0.70 -4.84
N ARG A 135 -0.40 0.91 -5.73
CA ARG A 135 -0.55 0.70 -7.16
C ARG A 135 0.47 -0.28 -7.69
N THR A 136 0.11 -0.94 -8.77
CA THR A 136 1.03 -1.74 -9.57
C THR A 136 1.74 -0.85 -10.59
N LEU A 137 3.04 -1.02 -10.73
CA LEU A 137 3.83 -0.40 -11.78
C LEU A 137 4.09 -1.43 -12.88
N ASP A 138 3.48 -1.21 -14.05
CA ASP A 138 3.75 -2.06 -15.21
C ASP A 138 5.05 -1.61 -15.88
N LYS A 139 6.11 -2.39 -15.69
CA LYS A 139 7.40 -2.12 -16.33
C LYS A 139 7.35 -2.61 -17.76
N GLN A 140 7.34 -1.69 -18.73
CA GLN A 140 7.61 -1.99 -20.13
C GLN A 140 9.04 -2.53 -20.28
N GLY A 141 9.20 -3.83 -20.21
CA GLY A 141 10.48 -4.54 -20.35
C GLY A 141 10.67 -5.59 -19.26
N SER A 142 10.79 -6.83 -19.69
CA SER A 142 10.99 -7.97 -18.78
C SER A 142 12.40 -7.95 -18.18
N SER A 143 12.51 -8.12 -16.86
CA SER A 143 13.79 -8.42 -16.23
C SER A 143 14.24 -9.85 -16.60
N PHE A 144 15.54 -10.14 -16.48
CA PHE A 144 16.08 -11.49 -16.76
C PHE A 144 15.35 -12.60 -15.97
N LYS A 145 14.97 -12.36 -14.71
CA LYS A 145 14.18 -13.30 -13.90
C LYS A 145 12.75 -13.49 -14.42
N GLN A 146 12.13 -12.45 -14.98
CA GLN A 146 10.79 -12.54 -15.55
C GLN A 146 10.77 -13.37 -16.84
N ILE A 147 11.91 -13.40 -17.55
CA ILE A 147 12.07 -14.22 -18.78
C ILE A 147 12.29 -15.69 -18.43
N THR A 148 13.00 -15.97 -17.33
CA THR A 148 13.47 -17.32 -16.97
C THR A 148 12.59 -18.06 -15.96
N ALA A 149 11.71 -17.38 -15.22
CA ALA A 149 10.84 -17.97 -14.20
C ALA A 149 9.37 -17.73 -14.52
N SER A 150 8.64 -18.78 -14.76
CA SER A 150 7.18 -18.75 -15.03
C SER A 150 6.33 -18.27 -13.84
N THR A 151 6.90 -18.26 -12.63
CA THR A 151 6.25 -17.87 -11.36
C THR A 151 6.68 -16.49 -10.84
N ALA A 152 7.49 -15.73 -11.60
CA ALA A 152 7.93 -14.41 -11.16
C ALA A 152 6.77 -13.40 -11.23
N VAL A 153 6.53 -12.67 -10.13
CA VAL A 153 5.64 -11.51 -10.14
C VAL A 153 6.18 -10.49 -11.14
N LYS A 154 5.33 -10.07 -12.06
CA LYS A 154 5.74 -9.18 -13.18
C LYS A 154 5.63 -7.70 -12.85
N GLN A 155 4.97 -7.35 -11.75
CA GLN A 155 4.65 -5.98 -11.41
C GLN A 155 5.33 -5.57 -10.11
N ASP A 156 5.90 -4.39 -10.09
CA ASP A 156 6.34 -3.75 -8.86
C ASP A 156 5.16 -2.98 -8.26
N LEU A 157 5.21 -2.77 -6.96
CA LEU A 157 4.20 -2.04 -6.23
C LEU A 157 4.74 -0.68 -5.80
N VAL A 158 3.92 0.32 -5.95
CA VAL A 158 4.17 1.69 -5.50
C VAL A 158 3.23 1.99 -4.36
N ILE A 159 3.78 2.09 -3.15
CA ILE A 159 3.03 2.38 -1.94
C ILE A 159 3.18 3.87 -1.62
N SER A 160 2.08 4.58 -1.60
CA SER A 160 2.04 5.97 -1.17
C SER A 160 1.55 6.06 0.27
N VAL A 161 2.36 6.65 1.12
CA VAL A 161 2.04 6.84 2.55
C VAL A 161 2.23 8.28 2.94
N TYR A 162 1.56 8.73 4.00
CA TYR A 162 1.73 10.07 4.53
C TYR A 162 1.94 10.10 6.04
N LYS A 163 2.63 11.15 6.50
CA LYS A 163 2.75 11.48 7.91
C LYS A 163 1.56 12.36 8.31
N PRO A 164 0.70 11.95 9.28
CA PRO A 164 -0.42 12.77 9.70
C PRO A 164 0.01 14.11 10.30
N LYS A 165 -0.90 15.10 10.31
CA LYS A 165 -0.67 16.39 10.96
C LYS A 165 -0.52 16.23 12.47
N ASP A 166 0.40 16.95 13.08
CA ASP A 166 0.59 16.93 14.55
C ASP A 166 -0.66 17.43 15.30
N SER A 167 -1.36 18.42 14.73
CA SER A 167 -2.62 18.93 15.30
C SER A 167 -3.69 17.84 15.33
N PHE A 168 -3.83 17.09 14.23
CA PHE A 168 -4.74 15.96 14.16
C PHE A 168 -4.40 14.89 15.19
N ARG A 169 -3.13 14.51 15.30
CA ARG A 169 -2.69 13.48 16.25
C ARG A 169 -2.98 13.88 17.69
N LYS A 170 -2.73 15.14 18.07
CA LYS A 170 -3.03 15.66 19.42
C LYS A 170 -4.53 15.65 19.70
N ASP A 171 -5.34 16.15 18.76
CA ASP A 171 -6.80 16.18 18.89
C ASP A 171 -7.39 14.76 18.97
N PHE A 172 -6.87 13.85 18.16
CA PHE A 172 -7.26 12.44 18.14
C PHE A 172 -7.04 11.76 19.50
N ILE A 173 -5.85 11.96 20.10
CA ILE A 173 -5.53 11.41 21.41
C ILE A 173 -6.41 12.03 22.51
N SER A 174 -6.68 13.33 22.42
CA SER A 174 -7.52 14.03 23.41
C SER A 174 -8.97 13.57 23.42
N LYS A 175 -9.47 13.02 22.32
CA LYS A 175 -10.82 12.48 22.15
C LYS A 175 -10.90 10.96 22.26
N ALA A 176 -9.84 10.34 22.79
CA ALA A 176 -9.78 8.89 22.95
C ALA A 176 -11.03 8.32 23.64
N GLY A 177 -11.57 7.23 23.10
CA GLY A 177 -12.77 6.56 23.61
C GLY A 177 -14.12 7.14 23.15
N SER A 178 -14.13 8.20 22.33
CA SER A 178 -15.35 8.71 21.68
C SER A 178 -15.47 8.22 20.25
N GLY A 179 -16.70 7.99 19.75
CA GLY A 179 -16.96 7.65 18.35
C GLY A 179 -16.46 8.72 17.35
N GLU A 180 -16.24 9.95 17.82
CA GLU A 180 -15.71 11.04 17.00
C GLU A 180 -14.28 10.79 16.48
N THR A 181 -13.48 9.96 17.16
CA THR A 181 -12.14 9.62 16.67
C THR A 181 -12.18 8.87 15.35
N ALA A 182 -13.14 7.96 15.15
CA ALA A 182 -13.31 7.25 13.87
C ALA A 182 -13.59 8.25 12.72
N TRP A 183 -14.51 9.19 12.94
CA TRP A 183 -14.88 10.16 11.92
C TRP A 183 -13.82 11.23 11.69
N ALA A 184 -13.09 11.60 12.73
CA ALA A 184 -11.93 12.49 12.61
C ALA A 184 -10.84 11.83 11.74
N PHE A 185 -10.61 10.53 11.95
CA PHE A 185 -9.68 9.76 11.11
C PHE A 185 -10.13 9.73 9.65
N VAL A 186 -11.40 9.37 9.38
CA VAL A 186 -11.93 9.30 8.01
C VAL A 186 -11.80 10.65 7.30
N ARG A 187 -12.15 11.75 7.96
CA ARG A 187 -11.98 13.10 7.39
C ARG A 187 -10.51 13.41 7.07
N GLN A 188 -9.60 13.10 8.00
CA GLN A 188 -8.17 13.30 7.77
C GLN A 188 -7.65 12.42 6.62
N HIS A 189 -8.08 11.17 6.57
CA HIS A 189 -7.65 10.25 5.52
C HIS A 189 -8.17 10.70 4.15
N LEU A 190 -9.47 10.93 4.00
CA LEU A 190 -10.08 11.40 2.76
C LEU A 190 -9.51 12.74 2.27
N SER A 191 -9.09 13.62 3.18
CA SER A 191 -8.42 14.89 2.80
C SER A 191 -7.03 14.70 2.21
N ASN A 192 -6.39 13.56 2.45
CA ASN A 192 -5.07 13.24 1.92
C ASN A 192 -5.13 12.31 0.69
N VAL A 193 -6.15 11.46 0.56
CA VAL A 193 -6.30 10.59 -0.61
C VAL A 193 -6.69 11.42 -1.84
N PRO A 194 -6.07 11.20 -3.02
CA PRO A 194 -6.45 11.89 -4.26
C PRO A 194 -7.95 11.79 -4.54
N VAL A 195 -8.54 12.84 -5.11
CA VAL A 195 -9.97 12.87 -5.46
C VAL A 195 -10.20 12.15 -6.78
N VAL A 196 -9.36 12.43 -7.77
CA VAL A 196 -9.43 11.86 -9.12
C VAL A 196 -8.06 11.33 -9.50
N VAL A 197 -8.03 10.15 -10.09
CA VAL A 197 -6.81 9.58 -10.65
C VAL A 197 -7.11 8.95 -12.00
N ASP A 198 -6.23 9.19 -12.96
CA ASP A 198 -6.12 8.52 -14.25
C ASP A 198 -4.69 7.96 -14.32
N GLY A 199 -4.49 6.78 -13.73
CA GLY A 199 -3.17 6.18 -13.59
C GLY A 199 -2.58 5.71 -14.92
N ASN A 200 -3.43 5.30 -15.84
CA ASN A 200 -3.02 4.79 -17.14
C ASN A 200 -2.98 5.88 -18.22
N GLN A 201 -3.45 7.09 -17.93
CA GLN A 201 -3.56 8.21 -18.88
C GLN A 201 -4.40 7.85 -20.12
N ASP A 202 -5.42 7.02 -19.93
CA ASP A 202 -6.33 6.57 -20.99
C ASP A 202 -7.67 7.33 -21.00
N GLY A 203 -7.81 8.32 -20.13
CA GLY A 203 -9.00 9.14 -20.01
C GLY A 203 -10.10 8.50 -19.15
N LYS A 204 -9.76 7.51 -18.33
CA LYS A 204 -10.66 6.88 -17.38
C LYS A 204 -10.29 7.22 -15.94
N ILE A 205 -11.30 7.23 -15.07
CA ILE A 205 -11.08 7.45 -13.64
C ILE A 205 -10.89 6.12 -12.95
N ASP A 206 -9.76 6.00 -12.24
CA ASP A 206 -9.49 4.84 -11.38
C ASP A 206 -10.41 4.88 -10.14
N ILE A 207 -11.00 3.75 -9.79
CA ILE A 207 -11.65 3.57 -8.49
C ILE A 207 -10.57 3.35 -7.42
N LEU A 208 -10.46 4.31 -6.51
CA LEU A 208 -9.45 4.27 -5.45
C LEU A 208 -9.94 3.42 -4.29
N ALA A 209 -9.31 2.28 -4.06
CA ALA A 209 -9.65 1.36 -2.99
C ALA A 209 -9.57 2.02 -1.59
N GLU A 210 -8.62 2.94 -1.36
CA GLU A 210 -8.48 3.68 -0.10
C GLU A 210 -9.64 4.65 0.20
N ARG A 211 -10.56 4.86 -0.76
CA ARG A 211 -11.81 5.58 -0.56
C ARG A 211 -13.02 4.67 -0.32
N GLN A 212 -12.84 3.35 -0.37
CA GLN A 212 -13.91 2.38 -0.14
C GLN A 212 -14.08 2.08 1.35
N ALA A 213 -15.32 1.68 1.72
CA ALA A 213 -15.71 1.47 3.12
C ALA A 213 -14.78 0.54 3.89
N TYR A 214 -14.45 -0.61 3.30
CA TYR A 214 -13.64 -1.64 3.98
C TYR A 214 -12.21 -1.17 4.26
N LEU A 215 -11.55 -0.47 3.33
CA LEU A 215 -10.21 0.08 3.59
C LEU A 215 -10.25 1.27 4.54
N LEU A 216 -11.27 2.12 4.47
CA LEU A 216 -11.46 3.18 5.46
C LEU A 216 -11.59 2.61 6.88
N PHE A 217 -12.32 1.50 7.03
CA PHE A 217 -12.45 0.80 8.30
C PHE A 217 -11.10 0.24 8.76
N ASP A 218 -10.41 -0.51 7.91
CA ASP A 218 -9.11 -1.09 8.22
C ASP A 218 -8.07 -0.05 8.64
N ARG A 219 -7.97 1.04 7.90
CA ARG A 219 -7.03 2.12 8.20
C ARG A 219 -7.39 2.82 9.53
N MET A 220 -8.67 3.00 9.78
CA MET A 220 -9.18 3.55 11.04
C MET A 220 -8.81 2.64 12.22
N VAL A 221 -9.07 1.34 12.12
CA VAL A 221 -8.72 0.36 13.15
C VAL A 221 -7.20 0.33 13.39
N ALA A 222 -6.41 0.21 12.33
CA ALA A 222 -4.95 0.20 12.42
C ALA A 222 -4.41 1.47 13.10
N TYR A 223 -4.96 2.65 12.77
CA TYR A 223 -4.52 3.90 13.37
C TYR A 223 -4.86 3.99 14.86
N HIS A 224 -6.04 3.52 15.29
CA HIS A 224 -6.40 3.45 16.70
C HIS A 224 -5.43 2.55 17.47
N PHE A 225 -5.14 1.36 16.95
CA PHE A 225 -4.16 0.44 17.53
C PHE A 225 -2.78 1.10 17.69
N MET A 226 -2.30 1.78 16.64
CA MET A 226 -1.00 2.45 16.68
C MET A 226 -0.92 3.56 17.73
N GLN A 227 -2.03 4.24 17.99
CA GLN A 227 -2.09 5.28 19.03
C GLN A 227 -2.38 4.72 20.42
N GLY A 228 -2.57 3.41 20.56
CA GLY A 228 -2.92 2.76 21.83
C GLY A 228 -4.33 3.13 22.33
N ILE A 229 -5.24 3.45 21.41
CA ILE A 229 -6.61 3.90 21.69
C ILE A 229 -7.60 2.80 21.30
N PRO A 230 -8.60 2.50 22.12
CA PRO A 230 -9.65 1.54 21.77
C PRO A 230 -10.38 1.94 20.49
N VAL A 231 -10.69 0.97 19.63
CA VAL A 231 -11.51 1.18 18.44
C VAL A 231 -12.95 1.46 18.89
N PRO A 232 -13.54 2.61 18.51
CA PRO A 232 -14.80 3.08 19.12
C PRO A 232 -16.06 2.48 18.47
N LEU A 233 -15.94 1.88 17.28
CA LEU A 233 -17.08 1.38 16.48
C LEU A 233 -16.76 0.00 15.93
N ASP A 234 -17.75 -0.87 15.87
CA ASP A 234 -17.67 -2.08 15.07
C ASP A 234 -17.83 -1.78 13.55
N SER A 235 -17.66 -2.79 12.72
CA SER A 235 -17.73 -2.62 11.27
C SER A 235 -19.13 -2.20 10.77
N ALA A 236 -20.20 -2.76 11.36
CA ALA A 236 -21.56 -2.48 10.94
C ALA A 236 -21.97 -1.03 11.27
N ASP A 237 -21.65 -0.56 12.48
CA ASP A 237 -21.89 0.82 12.90
C ASP A 237 -21.02 1.80 12.11
N PHE A 238 -19.79 1.42 11.77
CA PHE A 238 -18.91 2.24 10.96
C PHE A 238 -19.44 2.40 9.54
N TYR A 239 -19.85 1.33 8.86
CA TYR A 239 -20.37 1.40 7.49
C TYR A 239 -21.65 2.21 7.41
N ARG A 240 -22.57 2.02 8.36
CA ARG A 240 -23.78 2.83 8.46
C ARG A 240 -23.46 4.31 8.66
N GLY A 241 -22.54 4.62 9.55
CA GLY A 241 -22.11 5.99 9.80
C GLY A 241 -21.35 6.63 8.63
N LEU A 242 -20.65 5.84 7.81
CA LEU A 242 -20.05 6.33 6.55
C LEU A 242 -21.14 6.84 5.60
N ASP A 243 -22.18 6.03 5.33
CA ASP A 243 -23.28 6.38 4.44
C ASP A 243 -24.08 7.60 4.94
N GLU A 244 -24.16 7.80 6.27
CA GLU A 244 -24.82 8.96 6.86
C GLU A 244 -23.99 10.27 6.82
N LYS A 245 -22.68 10.17 6.96
CA LYS A 245 -21.79 11.32 7.21
C LYS A 245 -20.98 11.78 6.01
N PHE A 246 -20.81 10.94 5.00
CA PHE A 246 -19.96 11.20 3.84
C PHE A 246 -20.73 10.98 2.53
N LEU A 247 -20.30 11.69 1.49
CA LEU A 247 -20.90 11.57 0.17
C LEU A 247 -20.31 10.37 -0.58
N LYS A 248 -21.18 9.54 -1.17
CA LYS A 248 -20.76 8.34 -1.90
C LYS A 248 -20.94 8.52 -3.41
N ARG A 249 -19.93 8.16 -4.20
CA ARG A 249 -19.96 8.05 -5.67
C ARG A 249 -19.14 6.83 -6.08
N ASP A 250 -19.69 6.03 -6.97
CA ASP A 250 -18.98 4.89 -7.58
C ASP A 250 -18.24 4.02 -6.53
N THR A 251 -18.93 3.64 -5.45
CA THR A 251 -18.43 2.88 -4.28
C THR A 251 -17.40 3.60 -3.40
N MET A 252 -17.00 4.82 -3.74
CA MET A 252 -16.04 5.65 -3.01
C MET A 252 -16.70 6.72 -2.16
N TYR A 253 -16.06 7.10 -1.05
CA TYR A 253 -16.53 8.17 -0.16
C TYR A 253 -15.72 9.45 -0.32
N PHE A 254 -16.40 10.58 -0.19
CA PHE A 254 -15.84 11.92 -0.42
C PHE A 254 -16.25 12.90 0.67
N LEU A 255 -15.39 13.88 0.89
CA LEU A 255 -15.74 15.07 1.66
C LEU A 255 -16.62 16.01 0.80
N PRO A 256 -17.44 16.87 1.41
CA PRO A 256 -18.33 17.77 0.67
C PRO A 256 -17.61 18.71 -0.32
N ASP A 257 -16.40 19.14 0.02
CA ASP A 257 -15.57 20.00 -0.83
C ASP A 257 -14.92 19.26 -2.01
N GLN A 258 -14.82 17.94 -1.96
CA GLN A 258 -14.21 17.09 -2.98
C GLN A 258 -15.20 16.65 -4.07
N ILE A 259 -16.49 16.62 -3.75
CA ILE A 259 -17.49 16.01 -4.63
C ILE A 259 -17.61 16.71 -5.99
N ASN A 260 -17.50 18.04 -6.01
CA ASN A 260 -17.60 18.82 -7.25
C ASN A 260 -16.44 18.52 -8.21
N GLU A 261 -15.24 18.32 -7.66
CA GLU A 261 -14.06 17.94 -8.45
C GLU A 261 -14.26 16.55 -9.07
N TYR A 262 -14.74 15.59 -8.28
CA TYR A 262 -15.02 14.24 -8.75
C TYR A 262 -16.12 14.21 -9.81
N ASP A 263 -17.28 14.83 -9.55
CA ASP A 263 -18.41 14.87 -10.47
C ASP A 263 -18.03 15.58 -11.79
N ALA A 264 -17.20 16.62 -11.74
CA ALA A 264 -16.69 17.31 -12.93
C ALA A 264 -15.73 16.44 -13.75
N ALA A 265 -14.89 15.66 -13.09
CA ALA A 265 -14.01 14.70 -13.77
C ALA A 265 -14.84 13.57 -14.42
N ARG A 266 -15.80 13.03 -13.70
CA ARG A 266 -16.69 11.97 -14.16
C ARG A 266 -17.50 12.35 -15.41
N MET A 267 -17.84 13.61 -15.58
CA MET A 267 -18.50 14.11 -16.80
C MET A 267 -17.59 14.16 -18.02
N ARG A 268 -16.28 14.14 -17.83
CA ARG A 268 -15.26 14.25 -18.90
C ARG A 268 -14.56 12.94 -19.23
N MET A 269 -14.57 12.01 -18.30
CA MET A 269 -13.80 10.79 -18.34
C MET A 269 -14.72 9.60 -18.04
N ASP A 270 -14.47 8.47 -18.66
CA ASP A 270 -15.10 7.21 -18.30
C ASP A 270 -14.55 6.70 -16.96
N ILE A 271 -15.27 5.80 -16.30
CA ILE A 271 -14.81 5.14 -15.07
C ILE A 271 -14.13 3.84 -15.47
N GLU A 272 -12.88 3.66 -15.04
CA GLU A 272 -12.22 2.38 -15.16
C GLU A 272 -12.66 1.45 -14.01
N PRO A 273 -13.07 0.21 -14.31
CA PRO A 273 -13.39 -0.76 -13.26
C PRO A 273 -12.15 -1.02 -12.41
N MET A 274 -12.36 -1.15 -11.11
CA MET A 274 -11.29 -1.36 -10.13
C MET A 274 -10.35 -2.49 -10.56
N GLN A 275 -9.04 -2.24 -10.55
CA GLN A 275 -8.06 -3.32 -10.64
C GLN A 275 -8.10 -4.10 -9.32
N TYR A 276 -8.84 -5.19 -9.34
CA TYR A 276 -8.98 -6.06 -8.20
C TYR A 276 -7.69 -6.85 -7.93
N ALA A 277 -7.53 -7.26 -6.68
CA ALA A 277 -6.38 -8.06 -6.27
C ALA A 277 -6.16 -9.24 -7.24
N LEU A 278 -4.99 -9.28 -7.85
CA LEU A 278 -4.61 -10.30 -8.84
C LEU A 278 -4.58 -11.73 -8.27
N PHE A 279 -4.70 -11.88 -6.95
CA PHE A 279 -4.69 -13.19 -6.27
C PHE A 279 -5.50 -13.15 -4.99
N VAL A 280 -6.26 -14.22 -4.76
CA VAL A 280 -6.90 -14.49 -3.47
C VAL A 280 -5.85 -15.08 -2.53
N THR A 281 -5.48 -14.34 -1.50
CA THR A 281 -4.42 -14.71 -0.56
C THR A 281 -4.87 -14.70 0.89
N ASN A 282 -6.00 -14.06 1.17
CA ASN A 282 -6.65 -13.99 2.47
C ASN A 282 -8.13 -13.69 2.28
N GLU A 283 -8.90 -13.71 3.37
CA GLU A 283 -10.33 -13.43 3.37
C GLU A 283 -10.70 -12.10 2.70
N LYS A 284 -9.94 -11.03 2.94
CA LYS A 284 -10.21 -9.71 2.35
C LYS A 284 -10.02 -9.67 0.85
N SER A 285 -8.97 -10.30 0.34
CA SER A 285 -8.74 -10.42 -1.10
C SER A 285 -9.77 -11.34 -1.76
N ALA A 286 -10.28 -12.34 -1.02
CA ALA A 286 -11.37 -13.20 -1.46
C ALA A 286 -12.69 -12.41 -1.59
N ILE A 287 -13.04 -11.60 -0.60
CA ILE A 287 -14.21 -10.73 -0.62
C ILE A 287 -14.13 -9.74 -1.80
N SER A 288 -12.99 -9.10 -1.99
CA SER A 288 -12.76 -8.16 -3.10
C SER A 288 -12.89 -8.84 -4.46
N TRP A 289 -12.33 -10.04 -4.61
CA TRP A 289 -12.45 -10.83 -5.82
C TRP A 289 -13.90 -11.24 -6.10
N LEU A 290 -14.67 -11.64 -5.05
CA LEU A 290 -16.07 -11.99 -5.17
C LEU A 290 -16.93 -10.80 -5.61
N TYR A 291 -16.71 -9.61 -5.07
CA TYR A 291 -17.38 -8.39 -5.54
C TYR A 291 -17.18 -8.16 -7.04
N GLN A 292 -15.97 -8.43 -7.54
CA GLN A 292 -15.69 -8.38 -8.97
C GLN A 292 -16.49 -9.41 -9.75
N GLN A 293 -16.41 -10.69 -9.33
CA GLN A 293 -17.07 -11.78 -10.06
C GLN A 293 -18.60 -11.64 -10.11
N LEU A 294 -19.19 -11.02 -9.09
CA LEU A 294 -20.63 -10.81 -8.95
C LEU A 294 -21.10 -9.47 -9.55
N SER A 295 -20.19 -8.64 -10.06
CA SER A 295 -20.57 -7.41 -10.75
C SER A 295 -21.19 -7.70 -12.12
N GLU A 296 -22.08 -6.82 -12.59
CA GLU A 296 -22.75 -6.96 -13.90
C GLU A 296 -21.76 -7.08 -15.06
N GLU A 297 -20.59 -6.47 -14.94
CA GLU A 297 -19.52 -6.45 -15.96
C GLU A 297 -18.86 -7.83 -16.14
N TYR A 298 -18.82 -8.66 -15.10
CA TYR A 298 -18.21 -10.00 -15.11
C TYR A 298 -19.23 -11.15 -15.11
N GLY A 299 -20.50 -10.86 -15.38
CA GLY A 299 -21.55 -11.86 -15.56
C GLY A 299 -22.68 -11.79 -14.53
N GLY A 300 -22.66 -10.81 -13.63
CA GLY A 300 -23.74 -10.57 -12.67
C GLY A 300 -23.81 -11.65 -11.57
N PRO A 301 -24.98 -11.82 -10.94
CA PRO A 301 -25.17 -12.82 -9.90
C PRO A 301 -24.83 -14.22 -10.40
N GLN A 302 -24.02 -14.96 -9.65
CA GLN A 302 -23.53 -16.30 -9.99
C GLN A 302 -23.83 -17.29 -8.86
N THR A 303 -24.06 -18.56 -9.22
CA THR A 303 -24.24 -19.63 -8.24
C THR A 303 -22.89 -20.05 -7.64
N TYR A 304 -22.94 -20.66 -6.45
CA TYR A 304 -21.76 -21.26 -5.82
C TYR A 304 -20.99 -22.21 -6.77
N ALA A 305 -21.72 -23.03 -7.53
CA ALA A 305 -21.11 -23.96 -8.49
C ALA A 305 -20.34 -23.28 -9.63
N GLN A 306 -20.72 -22.03 -9.96
CA GLN A 306 -20.02 -21.21 -10.98
C GLN A 306 -18.81 -20.50 -10.40
N LEU A 307 -18.90 -20.05 -9.14
CA LEU A 307 -17.85 -19.32 -8.45
C LEU A 307 -16.71 -20.22 -7.97
N GLN A 308 -17.03 -21.40 -7.45
CA GLN A 308 -16.05 -22.30 -6.82
C GLN A 308 -14.87 -22.68 -7.74
N PRO A 309 -15.06 -23.09 -9.01
CA PRO A 309 -13.93 -23.42 -9.89
C PRO A 309 -13.04 -22.21 -10.19
N LYS A 310 -13.63 -21.02 -10.34
CA LYS A 310 -12.91 -19.77 -10.57
C LYS A 310 -12.11 -19.36 -9.33
N PHE A 311 -12.73 -19.48 -8.16
CA PHE A 311 -12.08 -19.18 -6.88
C PHE A 311 -10.86 -20.08 -6.67
N MET A 312 -11.00 -21.39 -6.90
CA MET A 312 -9.89 -22.34 -6.76
C MET A 312 -8.73 -22.10 -7.73
N GLN A 313 -8.96 -21.46 -8.88
CA GLN A 313 -7.90 -21.09 -9.82
C GLN A 313 -7.12 -19.85 -9.35
N GLU A 314 -7.77 -18.93 -8.66
CA GLU A 314 -7.19 -17.69 -8.20
C GLU A 314 -6.60 -17.78 -6.78
N VAL A 315 -7.08 -18.74 -5.97
CA VAL A 315 -6.46 -19.06 -4.68
C VAL A 315 -5.11 -19.69 -4.92
N LYS A 316 -4.04 -18.95 -4.63
CA LYS A 316 -2.68 -19.49 -4.67
C LYS A 316 -2.23 -19.88 -3.28
N ALA A 317 -1.62 -21.07 -3.18
CA ALA A 317 -1.13 -21.65 -1.93
C ALA A 317 -0.39 -20.61 -1.10
N VAL A 318 -0.98 -20.27 -0.01
CA VAL A 318 -0.46 -19.38 1.02
C VAL A 318 0.49 -20.19 1.92
N ASP A 319 1.41 -19.52 2.59
CA ASP A 319 2.33 -20.15 3.53
C ASP A 319 1.58 -21.00 4.57
N ARG A 320 2.22 -22.05 5.11
CA ARG A 320 1.66 -23.09 5.98
C ARG A 320 0.90 -22.62 7.24
N TYR A 321 0.77 -21.33 7.46
CA TYR A 321 0.16 -20.73 8.66
C TYR A 321 -1.04 -19.82 8.39
N GLU A 322 -1.44 -19.60 7.13
CA GLU A 322 -2.67 -18.89 6.81
C GLU A 322 -3.70 -19.88 6.28
N GLU A 323 -4.78 -20.07 7.02
CA GLU A 323 -5.94 -20.83 6.54
C GLU A 323 -6.59 -20.06 5.41
N ILE A 324 -6.74 -20.73 4.26
CA ILE A 324 -7.52 -20.19 3.14
C ILE A 324 -8.98 -20.25 3.57
N PRO A 325 -9.68 -19.10 3.64
CA PRO A 325 -11.07 -19.11 4.03
C PRO A 325 -11.90 -19.92 3.04
N GLU A 326 -12.82 -20.74 3.53
CA GLU A 326 -13.74 -21.48 2.69
C GLU A 326 -14.67 -20.51 1.96
N LEU A 327 -14.76 -20.64 0.64
CA LEU A 327 -15.61 -19.79 -0.21
C LEU A 327 -17.04 -19.68 0.31
N GLN A 328 -17.60 -20.78 0.80
CA GLN A 328 -18.97 -20.81 1.33
C GLN A 328 -19.14 -19.91 2.54
N VAL A 329 -18.19 -19.92 3.48
CA VAL A 329 -18.22 -19.07 4.68
C VAL A 329 -18.16 -17.61 4.29
N ILE A 330 -17.27 -17.25 3.38
CA ILE A 330 -17.13 -15.86 2.90
C ILE A 330 -18.43 -15.37 2.24
N LEU A 331 -19.07 -16.22 1.43
CA LEU A 331 -20.32 -15.88 0.77
C LEU A 331 -21.45 -15.67 1.78
N GLU A 332 -21.62 -16.59 2.74
CA GLU A 332 -22.68 -16.53 3.76
C GLU A 332 -22.53 -15.30 4.67
N GLU A 333 -21.29 -14.87 4.97
CA GLU A 333 -21.03 -13.72 5.85
C GLU A 333 -21.10 -12.37 5.16
N ASN A 334 -20.83 -12.29 3.85
CA ASN A 334 -20.63 -11.00 3.17
C ASN A 334 -21.60 -10.73 2.01
N PHE A 335 -22.39 -11.71 1.56
CA PHE A 335 -23.24 -11.59 0.38
C PHE A 335 -24.66 -12.10 0.67
N LEU A 336 -25.63 -11.59 -0.08
CA LEU A 336 -27.01 -12.07 -0.03
C LEU A 336 -27.26 -13.06 -1.15
N GLN A 337 -27.89 -14.17 -0.83
CA GLN A 337 -28.31 -15.17 -1.80
C GLN A 337 -29.75 -14.88 -2.27
N ASP A 338 -29.99 -14.88 -3.59
CA ASP A 338 -31.31 -14.75 -4.15
C ASP A 338 -32.11 -16.07 -4.12
N GLU A 339 -33.40 -16.03 -4.55
CA GLU A 339 -34.28 -17.21 -4.58
C GLU A 339 -33.81 -18.29 -5.58
N GLU A 340 -32.91 -17.96 -6.51
CA GLU A 340 -32.34 -18.87 -7.51
C GLU A 340 -30.97 -19.45 -7.07
N GLY A 341 -30.54 -19.15 -5.86
CA GLY A 341 -29.27 -19.66 -5.29
C GLY A 341 -28.02 -18.94 -5.79
N ARG A 342 -28.20 -17.71 -6.28
CA ARG A 342 -27.12 -16.86 -6.79
C ARG A 342 -26.73 -15.79 -5.79
#